data_a9aaced6165fbe42f6884400d2fd5434
#
_entry.id   a9aaced6165fbe42f6884400d2fd5434
#
_cell.length_a   1.000
_cell.length_b   1.000
_cell.length_c   1.000
_cell.angle_alpha   90.00
_cell.angle_beta   90.00
_cell.angle_gamma   90.00
#
_symmetry.space_group_name_H-M   'P 1'
#
loop_
_entity.id
_entity.type
_entity.pdbx_description
1 polymer ?
#
loop_
_entity_poly.entity_id
_entity_poly.type
_entity_poly.pdbx_seq_one_letter_code
_entity_poly.pdbx_strand_id
1 'polypeptide(L)'
;MLSHLSILNFSPMHQTVKTIFRLCFASVIFLITLSLCFTCFAKIQEILQAEQHYQQATSIPLKSSTGEQYVLVSNNQRPDNAIFILIAGNGYVAKINCEHYSALCSDEDNQSHTRQIQTVDLIKAGNLFYIEKIQFRDSRTGKATALEYNKQEIQQFYQNDMSNLKYTVFAIALFALAALFVSIKILRNFRRFLHK
;
A
#
# COMPACT_ATOMS: atom_id res chain seq x y z
N MET A 1 -54.50 -51.88 1.00
CA MET A 1 -53.74 -51.56 -0.20
C MET A 1 -53.40 -50.04 -0.10
N LEU A 2 -52.30 -49.69 0.49
CA LEU A 2 -51.81 -48.32 0.53
C LEU A 2 -50.31 -48.35 0.32
N SER A 3 -49.98 -47.82 -0.80
CA SER A 3 -48.73 -47.71 -1.50
C SER A 3 -47.61 -47.05 -0.73
N HIS A 4 -46.45 -47.64 -0.87
CA HIS A 4 -45.14 -47.07 -0.59
C HIS A 4 -44.97 -45.72 -1.29
N LEU A 5 -44.96 -44.63 -0.55
CA LEU A 5 -44.38 -43.38 -1.00
C LEU A 5 -42.88 -43.48 -0.77
N SER A 6 -42.13 -43.62 -1.83
CA SER A 6 -40.68 -43.57 -1.88
C SER A 6 -40.22 -42.21 -1.36
N ILE A 7 -39.67 -42.15 -0.16
CA ILE A 7 -38.95 -41.02 0.35
C ILE A 7 -37.70 -40.89 -0.51
N LEU A 8 -37.73 -39.94 -1.44
CA LEU A 8 -36.58 -39.50 -2.23
C LEU A 8 -35.48 -39.08 -1.25
N ASN A 9 -34.46 -39.90 -1.14
CA ASN A 9 -33.24 -39.62 -0.38
C ASN A 9 -32.48 -38.47 -1.05
N PHE A 10 -32.78 -37.23 -0.66
CA PHE A 10 -32.06 -36.00 -1.07
C PHE A 10 -30.73 -35.81 -0.32
N SER A 11 -30.27 -36.81 0.41
CA SER A 11 -29.16 -36.68 1.38
C SER A 11 -27.72 -36.62 0.80
N PRO A 12 -27.31 -37.30 -0.28
CA PRO A 12 -25.90 -37.36 -0.67
C PRO A 12 -25.41 -36.08 -1.37
N MET A 13 -26.27 -35.42 -2.15
CA MET A 13 -25.89 -34.24 -2.93
C MET A 13 -25.60 -33.01 -2.01
N HIS A 14 -26.34 -32.87 -0.93
CA HIS A 14 -26.14 -31.81 0.06
C HIS A 14 -24.81 -31.97 0.84
N GLN A 15 -24.40 -33.17 1.14
CA GLN A 15 -23.13 -33.46 1.82
C GLN A 15 -21.94 -33.16 0.92
N THR A 16 -21.99 -33.55 -0.35
CA THR A 16 -20.92 -33.27 -1.32
C THR A 16 -20.72 -31.78 -1.54
N VAL A 17 -21.79 -31.01 -1.71
CA VAL A 17 -21.72 -29.54 -1.86
C VAL A 17 -21.11 -28.89 -0.61
N LYS A 18 -21.52 -29.34 0.58
CA LYS A 18 -20.96 -28.82 1.86
C LYS A 18 -19.47 -29.13 2.00
N THR A 19 -19.03 -30.31 1.59
CA THR A 19 -17.60 -30.69 1.61
C THR A 19 -16.78 -29.88 0.63
N ILE A 20 -17.27 -29.66 -0.60
CA ILE A 20 -16.60 -28.79 -1.59
C ILE A 20 -16.47 -27.37 -1.05
N PHE A 21 -17.54 -26.81 -0.49
CA PHE A 21 -17.52 -25.46 0.08
C PHE A 21 -16.47 -25.32 1.21
N ARG A 22 -16.37 -26.31 2.09
CA ARG A 22 -15.37 -26.34 3.16
C ARG A 22 -13.95 -26.45 2.62
N LEU A 23 -13.75 -27.23 1.58
CA LEU A 23 -12.45 -27.37 0.93
C LEU A 23 -12.02 -26.03 0.31
N CYS A 24 -12.91 -25.36 -0.42
CA CYS A 24 -12.67 -24.03 -0.98
C CYS A 24 -12.36 -23.02 0.12
N PHE A 25 -13.12 -23.02 1.22
CA PHE A 25 -12.89 -22.13 2.34
C PHE A 25 -11.52 -22.37 3.02
N ALA A 26 -11.14 -23.63 3.23
CA ALA A 26 -9.82 -23.98 3.73
C ALA A 26 -8.71 -23.49 2.80
N SER A 27 -8.85 -23.67 1.48
CA SER A 27 -7.88 -23.20 0.48
C SER A 27 -7.71 -21.68 0.53
N VAL A 28 -8.80 -20.92 0.64
CA VAL A 28 -8.76 -19.46 0.76
C VAL A 28 -7.99 -19.04 2.03
N ILE A 29 -8.26 -19.67 3.18
CA ILE A 29 -7.53 -19.39 4.43
C ILE A 29 -6.03 -19.66 4.26
N PHE A 30 -5.64 -20.77 3.62
CA PHE A 30 -4.23 -21.06 3.37
C PHE A 30 -3.57 -20.03 2.47
N LEU A 31 -4.23 -19.61 1.39
CA LEU A 31 -3.70 -18.58 0.49
C LEU A 31 -3.54 -17.23 1.20
N ILE A 32 -4.52 -16.83 2.00
CA ILE A 32 -4.43 -15.60 2.81
C ILE A 32 -3.27 -15.70 3.79
N THR A 33 -3.14 -16.82 4.51
CA THR A 33 -2.05 -17.03 5.47
C THR A 33 -0.70 -16.94 4.81
N LEU A 34 -0.52 -17.58 3.66
CA LEU A 34 0.71 -17.56 2.88
C LEU A 34 1.06 -16.13 2.43
N SER A 35 0.08 -15.41 1.88
CA SER A 35 0.23 -14.01 1.45
C SER A 35 0.65 -13.11 2.62
N LEU A 36 0.00 -13.24 3.77
CA LEU A 36 0.35 -12.47 4.98
C LEU A 36 1.78 -12.76 5.45
N CYS A 37 2.21 -14.02 5.45
CA CYS A 37 3.56 -14.41 5.82
C CYS A 37 4.61 -13.81 4.88
N PHE A 38 4.39 -13.87 3.57
CA PHE A 38 5.30 -13.25 2.59
C PHE A 38 5.36 -11.73 2.73
N THR A 39 4.22 -11.08 2.89
CA THR A 39 4.16 -9.62 3.09
C THR A 39 4.89 -9.22 4.36
N CYS A 40 4.68 -9.94 5.46
CA CYS A 40 5.35 -9.69 6.73
C CYS A 40 6.87 -9.83 6.57
N PHE A 41 7.34 -10.90 5.94
CA PHE A 41 8.77 -11.14 5.71
C PHE A 41 9.42 -10.05 4.85
N ALA A 42 8.78 -9.67 3.73
CA ALA A 42 9.27 -8.61 2.86
C ALA A 42 9.39 -7.26 3.59
N LYS A 43 8.38 -6.92 4.42
CA LYS A 43 8.38 -5.68 5.18
C LYS A 43 9.37 -5.68 6.34
N ILE A 44 9.62 -6.82 6.96
CA ILE A 44 10.69 -6.97 7.97
C ILE A 44 12.05 -6.72 7.32
N GLN A 45 12.32 -7.27 6.14
CA GLN A 45 13.57 -7.02 5.42
C GLN A 45 13.74 -5.53 5.09
N GLU A 46 12.69 -4.85 4.64
CA GLU A 46 12.71 -3.41 4.37
C GLU A 46 13.10 -2.59 5.62
N ILE A 47 12.57 -2.95 6.80
CA ILE A 47 12.92 -2.32 8.06
C ILE A 47 14.37 -2.60 8.47
N LEU A 48 14.83 -3.84 8.33
CA LEU A 48 16.20 -4.22 8.69
C LEU A 48 17.25 -3.55 7.81
N GLN A 49 16.92 -3.30 6.55
CA GLN A 49 17.80 -2.66 5.57
C GLN A 49 17.58 -1.14 5.46
N ALA A 50 16.74 -0.56 6.32
CA ALA A 50 16.34 0.84 6.22
C ALA A 50 17.55 1.80 6.23
N GLU A 51 18.51 1.61 7.12
CA GLU A 51 19.70 2.45 7.18
C GLU A 51 20.54 2.36 5.91
N GLN A 52 20.73 1.16 5.38
CA GLN A 52 21.45 0.94 4.13
C GLN A 52 20.73 1.59 2.94
N HIS A 53 19.41 1.48 2.88
CA HIS A 53 18.60 2.14 1.83
C HIS A 53 18.71 3.66 1.88
N TYR A 54 18.78 4.24 3.08
CA TYR A 54 18.97 5.68 3.20
C TYR A 54 20.39 6.12 2.79
N GLN A 55 21.43 5.36 3.17
CA GLN A 55 22.81 5.65 2.77
C GLN A 55 23.02 5.53 1.26
N GLN A 56 22.25 4.67 0.59
CA GLN A 56 22.27 4.45 -0.87
C GLN A 56 21.21 5.30 -1.59
N ALA A 57 20.62 6.29 -0.91
CA ALA A 57 19.59 7.13 -1.51
C ALA A 57 20.14 7.88 -2.73
N THR A 58 19.33 7.90 -3.79
CA THR A 58 19.67 8.52 -5.07
C THR A 58 18.90 9.81 -5.25
N SER A 59 19.59 10.87 -5.65
CA SER A 59 18.95 12.12 -6.07
C SER A 59 18.49 12.00 -7.52
N ILE A 60 17.24 12.38 -7.77
CA ILE A 60 16.61 12.37 -9.11
C ILE A 60 16.17 13.79 -9.41
N PRO A 61 17.00 14.58 -10.13
CA PRO A 61 16.62 15.91 -10.57
C PRO A 61 15.70 15.81 -11.78
N LEU A 62 14.54 16.46 -11.70
CA LEU A 62 13.58 16.57 -12.80
C LEU A 62 13.38 18.04 -13.15
N LYS A 63 13.42 18.36 -14.44
CA LYS A 63 13.23 19.72 -14.95
C LYS A 63 12.26 19.69 -16.12
N SER A 64 11.20 20.47 -16.03
CA SER A 64 10.26 20.61 -17.14
C SER A 64 10.91 21.28 -18.36
N SER A 65 10.61 20.75 -19.53
CA SER A 65 11.05 21.25 -20.85
C SER A 65 9.86 21.32 -21.81
N THR A 66 10.10 21.80 -23.01
CA THR A 66 9.06 21.86 -24.05
C THR A 66 8.52 20.49 -24.49
N GLY A 67 9.30 19.41 -24.30
CA GLY A 67 8.89 18.04 -24.63
C GLY A 67 8.39 17.21 -23.47
N GLU A 68 8.72 17.60 -22.23
CA GLU A 68 8.37 16.84 -21.04
C GLU A 68 7.99 17.79 -19.89
N GLN A 69 6.72 17.80 -19.56
CA GLN A 69 6.20 18.68 -18.50
C GLN A 69 5.82 17.86 -17.29
N TYR A 70 6.29 18.30 -16.13
CA TYR A 70 5.96 17.69 -14.84
C TYR A 70 4.87 18.48 -14.13
N VAL A 71 3.96 17.76 -13.52
CA VAL A 71 2.80 18.32 -12.83
C VAL A 71 2.73 17.71 -11.44
N LEU A 72 2.49 18.57 -10.44
CA LEU A 72 2.23 18.15 -9.08
C LEU A 72 0.72 18.18 -8.83
N VAL A 73 0.21 17.05 -8.34
CA VAL A 73 -1.17 16.91 -7.89
C VAL A 73 -1.16 16.44 -6.45
N SER A 74 -1.85 17.16 -5.57
CA SER A 74 -2.05 16.74 -4.19
C SER A 74 -3.46 16.20 -4.01
N ASN A 75 -3.57 15.07 -3.30
CA ASN A 75 -4.84 14.50 -2.90
C ASN A 75 -4.90 14.45 -1.37
N ASN A 76 -5.76 15.26 -0.77
CA ASN A 76 -5.98 15.30 0.69
C ASN A 76 -7.06 14.32 1.16
N GLN A 77 -7.68 13.59 0.27
CA GLN A 77 -8.76 12.67 0.63
C GLN A 77 -8.18 11.36 1.18
N ARG A 78 -8.64 10.94 2.33
CA ARG A 78 -8.33 9.61 2.86
C ARG A 78 -9.03 8.54 1.99
N PRO A 79 -8.39 7.39 1.74
CA PRO A 79 -7.15 6.90 2.35
C PRO A 79 -5.84 7.34 1.64
N ASP A 80 -5.93 7.99 0.48
CA ASP A 80 -4.78 8.32 -0.38
C ASP A 80 -4.27 9.75 -0.18
N ASN A 81 -3.97 10.12 1.06
CA ASN A 81 -3.34 11.40 1.37
C ASN A 81 -1.90 11.44 0.81
N ALA A 82 -1.76 11.83 -0.45
CA ALA A 82 -0.51 11.76 -1.17
C ALA A 82 -0.32 12.87 -2.19
N ILE A 83 0.94 13.19 -2.45
CA ILE A 83 1.40 14.02 -3.55
C ILE A 83 1.83 13.10 -4.70
N PHE A 84 1.37 13.40 -5.90
CA PHE A 84 1.76 12.73 -7.12
C PHE A 84 2.55 13.68 -8.01
N ILE A 85 3.73 13.25 -8.44
CA ILE A 85 4.49 13.91 -9.49
C ILE A 85 4.22 13.17 -10.78
N LEU A 86 3.55 13.83 -11.70
CA LEU A 86 3.08 13.26 -12.97
C LEU A 86 3.89 13.80 -14.13
N ILE A 87 4.07 13.00 -15.17
CA ILE A 87 4.46 13.47 -16.50
C ILE A 87 3.16 13.78 -17.24
N ALA A 88 3.02 14.98 -17.79
CA ALA A 88 1.83 15.37 -18.53
C ALA A 88 1.56 14.40 -19.69
N GLY A 89 0.46 13.66 -19.61
CA GLY A 89 0.05 12.65 -20.59
C GLY A 89 0.64 11.23 -20.42
N ASN A 90 1.59 10.99 -19.48
CA ASN A 90 2.36 9.74 -19.43
C ASN A 90 2.43 9.03 -18.04
N GLY A 91 1.50 9.27 -17.16
CA GLY A 91 1.48 8.58 -15.86
C GLY A 91 2.26 9.29 -14.75
N TYR A 92 2.63 8.59 -13.66
CA TYR A 92 3.29 9.21 -12.52
C TYR A 92 4.75 8.75 -12.37
N VAL A 93 5.59 9.67 -11.88
CA VAL A 93 7.02 9.43 -11.58
C VAL A 93 7.17 9.02 -10.12
N ALA A 94 6.50 9.74 -9.21
CA ALA A 94 6.62 9.53 -7.77
C ALA A 94 5.29 9.74 -7.06
N LYS A 95 5.05 8.90 -6.03
CA LYS A 95 4.00 9.07 -5.02
C LYS A 95 4.67 9.34 -3.69
N ILE A 96 4.31 10.45 -3.04
CA ILE A 96 4.96 10.94 -1.82
C ILE A 96 3.86 11.16 -0.76
N ASN A 97 4.12 10.77 0.48
CA ASN A 97 3.17 10.97 1.58
C ASN A 97 3.02 12.46 1.91
N CYS A 98 1.78 12.93 2.06
CA CYS A 98 1.49 14.30 2.48
C CYS A 98 1.90 14.61 3.93
N GLU A 99 2.10 13.61 4.77
CA GLU A 99 2.35 13.78 6.20
C GLU A 99 3.52 14.73 6.50
N HIS A 100 4.56 14.69 5.65
CA HIS A 100 5.75 15.53 5.80
C HIS A 100 5.69 16.84 5.02
N TYR A 101 4.70 17.01 4.15
CA TYR A 101 4.62 18.12 3.19
C TYR A 101 3.29 18.86 3.29
N SER A 102 2.92 19.28 4.50
CA SER A 102 1.63 19.94 4.78
C SER A 102 1.41 21.18 3.90
N ALA A 103 2.45 21.97 3.62
CA ALA A 103 2.38 23.13 2.75
C ALA A 103 2.02 22.80 1.29
N LEU A 104 2.31 21.56 0.84
CA LEU A 104 1.97 21.08 -0.51
C LEU A 104 0.60 20.39 -0.56
N CYS A 105 0.09 19.94 0.59
CA CYS A 105 -1.13 19.17 0.72
C CYS A 105 -2.28 19.93 1.38
N SER A 106 -2.00 21.06 2.05
CA SER A 106 -3.03 21.92 2.63
C SER A 106 -3.72 22.68 1.51
N ASP A 107 -4.93 22.29 1.21
CA ASP A 107 -5.79 23.00 0.27
C ASP A 107 -7.02 23.47 1.03
N GLU A 108 -7.21 24.79 1.12
CA GLU A 108 -8.33 25.40 1.85
C GLU A 108 -9.68 24.97 1.27
N ASP A 109 -9.71 24.64 -0.03
CA ASP A 109 -10.92 24.24 -0.73
C ASP A 109 -11.12 22.72 -0.86
N ASN A 110 -10.25 21.90 -0.30
CA ASN A 110 -10.33 20.42 -0.33
C ASN A 110 -10.44 19.82 -1.75
N GLN A 111 -9.97 20.54 -2.77
CA GLN A 111 -9.96 20.12 -4.17
C GLN A 111 -8.55 19.75 -4.61
N SER A 112 -8.44 18.72 -5.45
CA SER A 112 -7.16 18.37 -6.04
C SER A 112 -6.64 19.52 -6.91
N HIS A 113 -5.45 20.03 -6.58
CA HIS A 113 -4.81 21.12 -7.30
C HIS A 113 -3.75 20.60 -8.24
N THR A 114 -3.76 21.13 -9.45
CA THR A 114 -2.72 20.90 -10.44
C THR A 114 -1.73 22.06 -10.42
N ARG A 115 -0.45 21.77 -10.17
CA ARG A 115 0.63 22.75 -10.14
C ARG A 115 1.70 22.35 -11.16
N GLN A 116 2.09 23.29 -12.00
CA GLN A 116 3.11 23.04 -13.01
C GLN A 116 4.50 23.12 -12.37
N ILE A 117 5.22 22.00 -12.35
CA ILE A 117 6.58 21.93 -11.83
C ILE A 117 7.54 22.54 -12.83
N GLN A 118 8.41 23.44 -12.37
CA GLN A 118 9.55 23.94 -13.13
C GLN A 118 10.77 23.05 -12.91
N THR A 119 11.11 22.82 -11.66
CA THR A 119 12.19 21.94 -11.24
C THR A 119 11.79 21.21 -9.97
N VAL A 120 12.19 19.95 -9.82
CA VAL A 120 12.08 19.20 -8.59
C VAL A 120 13.27 18.26 -8.42
N ASP A 121 13.86 18.27 -7.23
CA ASP A 121 14.90 17.34 -6.83
C ASP A 121 14.28 16.36 -5.84
N LEU A 122 14.23 15.09 -6.25
CA LEU A 122 13.70 14.00 -5.45
C LEU A 122 14.82 13.18 -4.87
N ILE A 123 14.66 12.72 -3.64
CA ILE A 123 15.50 11.70 -3.01
C ILE A 123 14.70 10.40 -2.97
N LYS A 124 15.25 9.36 -3.60
CA LYS A 124 14.72 8.00 -3.55
C LYS A 124 15.52 7.18 -2.54
N ALA A 125 14.88 6.77 -1.44
CA ALA A 125 15.42 5.88 -0.42
C ALA A 125 14.61 4.58 -0.38
N GLY A 126 15.17 3.50 -0.92
CA GLY A 126 14.43 2.25 -1.12
C GLY A 126 13.24 2.43 -2.05
N ASN A 127 12.03 2.19 -1.53
CA ASN A 127 10.78 2.37 -2.28
C ASN A 127 10.09 3.72 -2.02
N LEU A 128 10.65 4.57 -1.16
CA LEU A 128 10.08 5.85 -0.78
C LEU A 128 10.73 7.00 -1.54
N PHE A 129 9.92 8.01 -1.84
CA PHE A 129 10.36 9.24 -2.46
C PHE A 129 10.14 10.42 -1.53
N TYR A 130 11.12 11.34 -1.50
CA TYR A 130 11.09 12.57 -0.73
C TYR A 130 11.41 13.75 -1.64
N ILE A 131 10.81 14.90 -1.36
CA ILE A 131 11.10 16.13 -2.07
C ILE A 131 12.22 16.84 -1.29
N GLU A 132 13.38 17.05 -1.92
CA GLU A 132 14.45 17.88 -1.38
C GLU A 132 14.22 19.34 -1.77
N LYS A 133 13.90 19.58 -3.04
CA LYS A 133 13.64 20.92 -3.56
C LYS A 133 12.56 20.88 -4.62
N ILE A 134 11.67 21.83 -4.59
CA ILE A 134 10.64 21.97 -5.62
C ILE A 134 10.36 23.43 -5.94
N GLN A 135 10.26 23.72 -7.24
CA GLN A 135 9.78 24.99 -7.75
C GLN A 135 8.60 24.73 -8.68
N PHE A 136 7.49 25.32 -8.38
CA PHE A 136 6.27 25.14 -9.18
C PHE A 136 5.50 26.43 -9.33
N ARG A 137 4.63 26.47 -10.33
CA ARG A 137 3.66 27.53 -10.55
C ARG A 137 2.26 26.94 -10.37
N ASP A 138 1.48 27.57 -9.53
CA ASP A 138 0.07 27.23 -9.35
C ASP A 138 -0.70 27.60 -10.63
N SER A 139 -1.44 26.63 -11.19
CA SER A 139 -2.16 26.83 -12.46
C SER A 139 -3.37 27.78 -12.32
N ARG A 140 -3.92 27.92 -11.10
CA ARG A 140 -5.07 28.77 -10.80
C ARG A 140 -4.68 30.21 -10.53
N THR A 141 -3.69 30.41 -9.68
CA THR A 141 -3.27 31.75 -9.21
C THR A 141 -2.12 32.33 -10.02
N GLY A 142 -1.41 31.52 -10.78
CA GLY A 142 -0.19 31.91 -11.51
C GLY A 142 1.01 32.16 -10.59
N LYS A 143 0.87 32.00 -9.27
CA LYS A 143 1.92 32.27 -8.28
C LYS A 143 3.03 31.22 -8.38
N ALA A 144 4.27 31.67 -8.48
CA ALA A 144 5.44 30.80 -8.38
C ALA A 144 5.81 30.61 -6.91
N THR A 145 6.07 29.37 -6.53
CA THR A 145 6.47 28.99 -5.16
C THR A 145 7.69 28.07 -5.23
N ALA A 146 8.65 28.29 -4.33
CA ALA A 146 9.81 27.43 -4.15
C ALA A 146 9.85 26.94 -2.70
N LEU A 147 10.07 25.66 -2.51
CA LEU A 147 10.25 25.01 -1.20
C LEU A 147 11.52 24.18 -1.24
N GLU A 148 12.22 24.17 -0.13
CA GLU A 148 13.48 23.44 0.03
C GLU A 148 13.50 22.82 1.43
N TYR A 149 13.86 21.55 1.51
CA TYR A 149 13.97 20.75 2.73
C TYR A 149 15.43 20.34 2.89
N ASN A 150 15.96 20.48 4.08
CA ASN A 150 17.34 20.10 4.31
C ASN A 150 17.48 18.56 4.46
N LYS A 151 18.71 18.06 4.29
CA LYS A 151 18.97 16.61 4.38
C LYS A 151 18.63 16.01 5.74
N GLN A 152 18.74 16.78 6.82
CA GLN A 152 18.41 16.33 8.16
C GLN A 152 16.90 16.16 8.33
N GLU A 153 16.09 17.08 7.77
CA GLU A 153 14.63 16.96 7.76
C GLU A 153 14.19 15.72 6.97
N ILE A 154 14.78 15.50 5.78
CA ILE A 154 14.47 14.31 4.96
C ILE A 154 14.85 13.02 5.70
N GLN A 155 15.98 13.02 6.42
CA GLN A 155 16.36 11.89 7.25
C GLN A 155 15.36 11.62 8.37
N GLN A 156 14.85 12.66 9.01
CA GLN A 156 13.80 12.55 10.03
C GLN A 156 12.48 12.02 9.43
N PHE A 157 12.09 12.50 8.25
CA PHE A 157 10.92 11.99 7.54
C PHE A 157 11.04 10.49 7.28
N TYR A 158 12.19 10.07 6.75
CA TYR A 158 12.47 8.65 6.52
C TYR A 158 12.42 7.82 7.80
N GLN A 159 13.01 8.30 8.89
CA GLN A 159 13.00 7.62 10.18
C GLN A 159 11.57 7.50 10.74
N ASN A 160 10.75 8.53 10.59
CA ASN A 160 9.35 8.53 11.02
C ASN A 160 8.54 7.50 10.20
N ASP A 161 8.71 7.48 8.88
CA ASP A 161 8.05 6.51 8.01
C ASP A 161 8.44 5.06 8.36
N MET A 162 9.73 4.81 8.64
CA MET A 162 10.21 3.51 9.08
C MET A 162 9.69 3.13 10.47
N SER A 163 9.53 4.09 11.36
CA SER A 163 8.90 3.87 12.67
C SER A 163 7.43 3.48 12.53
N ASN A 164 6.68 4.20 11.70
CA ASN A 164 5.27 3.89 11.41
C ASN A 164 5.12 2.52 10.75
N LEU A 165 6.05 2.17 9.86
CA LEU A 165 6.09 0.85 9.22
C LEU A 165 6.26 -0.29 10.24
N LYS A 166 7.06 -0.11 11.30
CA LYS A 166 7.24 -1.10 12.38
C LYS A 166 5.92 -1.45 13.05
N TYR A 167 5.08 -0.47 13.36
CA TYR A 167 3.75 -0.71 13.95
C TYR A 167 2.83 -1.46 13.00
N THR A 168 2.84 -1.09 11.72
CA THR A 168 2.05 -1.77 10.68
C THR A 168 2.49 -3.23 10.54
N VAL A 169 3.79 -3.49 10.50
CA VAL A 169 4.35 -4.84 10.41
C VAL A 169 3.99 -5.67 11.65
N PHE A 170 4.04 -5.07 12.83
CA PHE A 170 3.62 -5.75 14.06
C PHE A 170 2.14 -6.17 14.01
N ALA A 171 1.26 -5.29 13.55
CA ALA A 171 -0.15 -5.61 13.37
C ALA A 171 -0.35 -6.76 12.36
N ILE A 172 0.31 -6.69 11.18
CA ILE A 172 0.25 -7.75 10.16
C ILE A 172 0.78 -9.09 10.73
N ALA A 173 1.85 -9.06 11.52
CA ALA A 173 2.42 -10.26 12.15
C ALA A 173 1.43 -10.93 13.11
N LEU A 174 0.69 -10.15 13.92
CA LEU A 174 -0.37 -10.69 14.77
C LEU A 174 -1.48 -11.37 13.97
N PHE A 175 -1.93 -10.76 12.87
CA PHE A 175 -2.91 -11.38 11.97
C PHE A 175 -2.36 -12.64 11.31
N ALA A 176 -1.11 -12.63 10.87
CA ALA A 176 -0.45 -13.79 10.27
C ALA A 176 -0.37 -14.96 11.27
N LEU A 177 -0.01 -14.69 12.52
CA LEU A 177 0.02 -15.71 13.59
C LEU A 177 -1.37 -16.29 13.86
N ALA A 178 -2.40 -15.46 13.93
CA ALA A 178 -3.78 -15.91 14.10
C ALA A 178 -4.23 -16.79 12.92
N ALA A 179 -3.96 -16.37 11.69
CA ALA A 179 -4.28 -17.13 10.48
C ALA A 179 -3.51 -18.45 10.42
N LEU A 180 -2.23 -18.45 10.80
CA LEU A 180 -1.38 -19.64 10.89
C LEU A 180 -1.95 -20.64 11.92
N PHE A 181 -2.36 -20.16 13.09
CA PHE A 181 -2.98 -20.99 14.12
C PHE A 181 -4.26 -21.68 13.60
N VAL A 182 -5.13 -20.93 12.91
CA VAL A 182 -6.34 -21.48 12.28
C VAL A 182 -5.97 -22.50 11.21
N SER A 183 -5.00 -22.20 10.35
CA SER A 183 -4.51 -23.10 9.30
C SER A 183 -3.97 -24.42 9.87
N ILE A 184 -3.16 -24.37 10.91
CA ILE A 184 -2.64 -25.55 11.61
C ILE A 184 -3.80 -26.36 12.21
N LYS A 185 -4.78 -25.69 12.83
CA LYS A 185 -5.94 -26.36 13.42
C LYS A 185 -6.78 -27.09 12.36
N ILE A 186 -6.96 -26.47 11.19
CA ILE A 186 -7.64 -27.11 10.04
C ILE A 186 -6.84 -28.33 9.57
N LEU A 187 -5.53 -28.20 9.38
CA LEU A 187 -4.66 -29.32 8.96
C LEU A 187 -4.70 -30.50 9.94
N ARG A 188 -4.52 -30.24 11.23
CA ARG A 188 -4.52 -31.30 12.26
C ARG A 188 -5.86 -32.04 12.35
N ASN A 189 -6.96 -31.33 12.09
CA ASN A 189 -8.30 -31.89 12.16
C ASN A 189 -8.96 -32.02 10.78
N PHE A 190 -8.18 -32.13 9.70
CA PHE A 190 -8.69 -32.04 8.33
C PHE A 190 -9.82 -33.02 8.04
N ARG A 191 -9.66 -34.29 8.42
CA ARG A 191 -10.71 -35.31 8.25
C ARG A 191 -12.01 -34.94 8.99
N ARG A 192 -11.87 -34.46 10.25
CA ARG A 192 -13.04 -34.05 11.07
C ARG A 192 -13.67 -32.75 10.54
N PHE A 193 -12.87 -31.86 9.95
CA PHE A 193 -13.34 -30.63 9.33
C PHE A 193 -14.18 -30.89 8.06
N LEU A 194 -13.81 -31.88 7.25
CA LEU A 194 -14.56 -32.24 6.04
C LEU A 194 -15.87 -32.98 6.33
N HIS A 195 -15.93 -33.79 7.40
CA HIS A 195 -17.08 -34.64 7.72
C HIS A 195 -18.07 -34.07 8.72
N LYS A 196 -17.79 -32.90 9.31
CA LYS A 196 -18.70 -32.16 10.18
C LYS A 196 -19.70 -31.32 9.40
#